data_a50b8498db36bddf39abdc3fd4ef0b33
#
_entry.id   a50b8498db36bddf39abdc3fd4ef0b33
#
_cell.length_a   1.000
_cell.length_b   1.000
_cell.length_c   1.000
_cell.angle_alpha   90.00
_cell.angle_beta   90.00
_cell.angle_gamma   90.00
#
_symmetry.space_group_name_H-M   'P 1'
#
loop_
_entity.id
_entity.type
_entity.pdbx_description
1 polymer ?
#
loop_
_entity_poly.entity_id
_entity_poly.type
_entity_poly.pdbx_seq_one_letter_code
_entity_poly.pdbx_strand_id
1 'polypeptide(L)'
;SSFWTDSNNKTINDLIDFTHTFFAKHTLINVLTKYCVFTSERMLLVMRPYQIAATERIIGRINVSNNYKQYGKTEGGGYIWHTTGSGKTLTSFKTAQLASRLDYIDKVLFVVDRKDLDYQTMKEYNRFEEGAADSNTSTSVLQRQLENKDKNGGYHDYRIIITTIQKLSIFI
;
A
#
# COMPACT_ATOMS: atom_id res chain seq x y z
N SER A 1 -14.23 6.04 16.24
CA SER A 1 -13.23 6.93 16.87
C SER A 1 -11.85 6.30 16.81
N SER A 2 -10.82 7.11 16.76
CA SER A 2 -9.42 6.68 16.78
C SER A 2 -8.67 7.63 17.70
N PHE A 3 -7.68 7.10 18.41
CA PHE A 3 -6.78 7.91 19.23
C PHE A 3 -5.58 8.34 18.40
N TRP A 4 -5.03 9.51 18.71
CA TRP A 4 -3.73 9.91 18.20
C TRP A 4 -2.62 9.12 18.90
N THR A 5 -1.57 8.77 18.18
CA THR A 5 -0.47 7.96 18.71
C THR A 5 0.87 8.56 18.35
N ASP A 6 1.89 8.20 19.13
CA ASP A 6 3.29 8.51 18.81
C ASP A 6 3.83 7.59 17.70
N SER A 7 5.10 7.75 17.34
CA SER A 7 5.79 6.95 16.31
C SER A 7 5.87 5.45 16.64
N ASN A 8 5.70 5.07 17.90
CA ASN A 8 5.68 3.69 18.38
C ASN A 8 4.27 3.11 18.44
N ASN A 9 3.27 3.86 17.96
CA ASN A 9 1.85 3.52 18.03
C ASN A 9 1.29 3.47 19.47
N LYS A 10 1.93 4.20 20.41
CA LYS A 10 1.43 4.38 21.77
C LYS A 10 0.46 5.56 21.81
N THR A 11 -0.69 5.37 22.44
CA THR A 11 -1.75 6.38 22.52
C THR A 11 -1.30 7.62 23.31
N ILE A 12 -1.58 8.78 22.75
CA ILE A 12 -1.39 10.09 23.41
C ILE A 12 -2.75 10.52 23.98
N ASN A 13 -2.84 10.56 25.30
CA ASN A 13 -4.08 10.87 26.02
C ASN A 13 -4.15 12.31 26.50
N ASP A 14 -3.00 12.98 26.61
CA ASP A 14 -2.91 14.37 27.04
C ASP A 14 -3.23 15.34 25.90
N LEU A 15 -4.05 16.35 26.17
CA LEU A 15 -4.49 17.32 25.17
C LEU A 15 -3.33 18.22 24.68
N ILE A 16 -2.41 18.57 25.55
CA ILE A 16 -1.27 19.43 25.22
C ILE A 16 -0.32 18.66 24.30
N ASP A 17 0.01 17.41 24.65
CA ASP A 17 0.84 16.53 23.84
C ASP A 17 0.19 16.23 22.48
N PHE A 18 -1.14 16.02 22.47
CA PHE A 18 -1.89 15.88 21.22
C PHE A 18 -1.74 17.12 20.34
N THR A 19 -1.98 18.31 20.88
CA THR A 19 -1.87 19.56 20.10
C THR A 19 -0.47 19.80 19.59
N HIS A 20 0.55 19.59 20.40
CA HIS A 20 1.94 19.73 19.99
C HIS A 20 2.37 18.74 18.90
N THR A 21 1.86 17.52 18.94
CA THR A 21 2.25 16.48 17.97
C THR A 21 1.39 16.51 16.71
N PHE A 22 0.07 16.64 16.83
CA PHE A 22 -0.84 16.62 15.68
C PHE A 22 -0.75 17.89 14.84
N PHE A 23 -0.74 19.08 15.51
CA PHE A 23 -0.67 20.37 14.82
C PHE A 23 0.76 20.80 14.50
N ALA A 24 1.77 20.00 14.79
CA ALA A 24 3.11 20.25 14.28
C ALA A 24 3.05 20.38 12.74
N LYS A 25 3.66 21.44 12.18
CA LYS A 25 3.55 21.80 10.76
C LYS A 25 3.80 20.61 9.82
N HIS A 26 4.87 19.85 10.06
CA HIS A 26 5.22 18.70 9.23
C HIS A 26 4.23 17.54 9.40
N THR A 27 3.70 17.31 10.60
CA THR A 27 2.71 16.26 10.87
C THR A 27 1.42 16.57 10.14
N LEU A 28 0.87 17.77 10.31
CA LEU A 28 -0.37 18.16 9.65
C LEU A 28 -0.25 18.13 8.14
N ILE A 29 0.84 18.63 7.57
CA ILE A 29 1.09 18.55 6.13
C ILE A 29 1.13 17.09 5.67
N ASN A 30 1.89 16.22 6.35
CA ASN A 30 1.97 14.82 6.00
C ASN A 30 0.61 14.11 6.09
N VAL A 31 -0.18 14.39 7.12
CA VAL A 31 -1.53 13.82 7.27
C VAL A 31 -2.41 14.22 6.07
N LEU A 32 -2.37 15.49 5.65
CA LEU A 32 -3.21 16.02 4.59
C LEU A 32 -2.71 15.70 3.17
N THR A 33 -1.42 15.44 2.98
CA THR A 33 -0.84 15.21 1.64
C THR A 33 -0.37 13.78 1.42
N LYS A 34 0.29 13.18 2.40
CA LYS A 34 0.90 11.86 2.30
C LYS A 34 -0.02 10.74 2.81
N TYR A 35 -0.77 10.98 3.92
CA TYR A 35 -1.58 9.95 4.59
C TYR A 35 -3.08 10.16 4.44
N CYS A 36 -3.48 10.77 3.36
CA CYS A 36 -4.87 10.83 2.95
C CYS A 36 -5.05 10.23 1.55
N VAL A 37 -6.28 9.87 1.25
CA VAL A 37 -6.71 9.41 -0.08
C VAL A 37 -7.97 10.19 -0.45
N PHE A 38 -7.93 10.83 -1.61
CA PHE A 38 -9.12 11.45 -2.19
C PHE A 38 -9.76 10.43 -3.11
N THR A 39 -10.93 9.91 -2.70
CA THR A 39 -11.59 8.83 -3.42
C THR A 39 -12.20 9.29 -4.74
N SER A 40 -12.48 8.35 -5.66
CA SER A 40 -13.25 8.59 -6.90
C SER A 40 -14.64 9.17 -6.61
N GLU A 41 -15.21 8.92 -5.43
CA GLU A 41 -16.46 9.49 -4.94
C GLU A 41 -16.30 10.90 -4.35
N ARG A 42 -15.12 11.52 -4.50
CA ARG A 42 -14.76 12.84 -3.95
C ARG A 42 -14.79 12.94 -2.43
N MET A 43 -14.55 11.84 -1.74
CA MET A 43 -14.40 11.83 -0.28
C MET A 43 -12.93 11.84 0.11
N LEU A 44 -12.59 12.63 1.13
CA LEU A 44 -11.26 12.61 1.73
C LEU A 44 -11.22 11.57 2.85
N LEU A 45 -10.46 10.52 2.64
CA LEU A 45 -10.17 9.51 3.66
C LEU A 45 -8.83 9.84 4.31
N VAL A 46 -8.83 10.11 5.60
CA VAL A 46 -7.61 10.31 6.38
C VAL A 46 -7.25 9.01 7.08
N MET A 47 -6.01 8.56 6.93
CA MET A 47 -5.53 7.36 7.58
C MET A 47 -5.51 7.54 9.10
N ARG A 48 -5.88 6.49 9.82
CA ARG A 48 -5.78 6.46 11.29
C ARG A 48 -4.32 6.30 11.70
N PRO A 49 -3.92 6.77 12.90
CA PRO A 49 -2.52 6.73 13.34
C PRO A 49 -1.86 5.36 13.21
N TYR A 50 -2.54 4.27 13.62
CA TYR A 50 -1.99 2.93 13.48
C TYR A 50 -1.79 2.47 12.03
N GLN A 51 -2.60 2.97 11.08
CA GLN A 51 -2.43 2.71 9.66
C GLN A 51 -1.21 3.48 9.12
N ILE A 52 -1.02 4.72 9.58
CA ILE A 52 0.18 5.53 9.28
C ILE A 52 1.42 4.82 9.80
N ALA A 53 1.41 4.40 11.07
CA ALA A 53 2.52 3.67 11.68
C ALA A 53 2.86 2.37 10.93
N ALA A 54 1.83 1.61 10.50
CA ALA A 54 2.02 0.40 9.70
C ALA A 54 2.67 0.73 8.35
N THR A 55 2.15 1.72 7.62
CA THR A 55 2.68 2.17 6.32
C THR A 55 4.14 2.61 6.44
N GLU A 56 4.47 3.45 7.42
CA GLU A 56 5.84 3.92 7.63
C GLU A 56 6.81 2.78 7.96
N ARG A 57 6.39 1.82 8.77
CA ARG A 57 7.21 0.64 9.08
C ARG A 57 7.46 -0.23 7.86
N ILE A 58 6.47 -0.41 6.98
CA ILE A 58 6.66 -1.16 5.75
C ILE A 58 7.62 -0.43 4.82
N ILE A 59 7.41 0.87 4.58
CA ILE A 59 8.31 1.68 3.73
C ILE A 59 9.72 1.71 4.32
N GLY A 60 9.85 1.88 5.64
CA GLY A 60 11.14 1.79 6.34
C GLY A 60 11.83 0.44 6.14
N ARG A 61 11.09 -0.67 6.23
CA ARG A 61 11.62 -2.02 5.99
C ARG A 61 12.06 -2.20 4.53
N ILE A 62 11.31 -1.69 3.56
CA ILE A 62 11.69 -1.70 2.14
C ILE A 62 13.02 -0.95 1.93
N ASN A 63 13.16 0.24 2.50
CA ASN A 63 14.40 1.02 2.42
C ASN A 63 15.59 0.27 3.04
N VAL A 64 15.42 -0.30 4.23
CA VAL A 64 16.45 -1.11 4.89
C VAL A 64 16.85 -2.31 4.04
N SER A 65 15.84 -3.05 3.53
CA SER A 65 16.07 -4.21 2.67
C SER A 65 16.86 -3.83 1.39
N ASN A 66 16.51 -2.70 0.77
CA ASN A 66 17.25 -2.19 -0.38
C ASN A 66 18.69 -1.81 -0.04
N ASN A 67 18.90 -1.08 1.06
CA ASN A 67 20.23 -0.60 1.47
C ASN A 67 21.18 -1.76 1.81
N TYR A 68 20.67 -2.80 2.46
CA TYR A 68 21.44 -3.99 2.84
C TYR A 68 21.39 -5.13 1.82
N LYS A 69 20.79 -4.90 0.62
CA LYS A 69 20.66 -5.90 -0.46
C LYS A 69 20.04 -7.23 0.02
N GLN A 70 19.01 -7.16 0.84
CA GLN A 70 18.31 -8.32 1.42
C GLN A 70 17.22 -8.87 0.48
N TYR A 71 17.44 -8.80 -0.82
CA TYR A 71 16.48 -9.22 -1.84
C TYR A 71 16.24 -10.75 -1.76
N GLY A 72 14.97 -11.15 -1.79
CA GLY A 72 14.57 -12.56 -1.74
C GLY A 72 14.82 -13.26 -0.40
N LYS A 73 15.24 -12.53 0.64
CA LYS A 73 15.49 -13.08 1.98
C LYS A 73 14.34 -12.73 2.93
N THR A 74 14.07 -13.63 3.88
CA THR A 74 13.05 -13.41 4.92
C THR A 74 13.38 -12.21 5.81
N GLU A 75 14.65 -11.94 6.03
CA GLU A 75 15.14 -10.78 6.81
C GLU A 75 14.83 -9.45 6.13
N GLY A 76 14.66 -9.43 4.80
CA GLY A 76 14.24 -8.26 4.05
C GLY A 76 12.74 -7.95 4.16
N GLY A 77 11.96 -8.93 4.62
CA GLY A 77 10.52 -8.84 4.78
C GLY A 77 10.05 -8.46 6.18
N GLY A 78 8.79 -8.72 6.45
CA GLY A 78 8.15 -8.49 7.73
C GLY A 78 6.66 -8.84 7.67
N TYR A 79 5.95 -8.57 8.77
CA TYR A 79 4.51 -8.75 8.85
C TYR A 79 3.86 -7.60 9.61
N ILE A 80 2.59 -7.34 9.31
CA ILE A 80 1.76 -6.39 10.03
C ILE A 80 0.51 -7.12 10.52
N TRP A 81 0.28 -7.06 11.82
CA TRP A 81 -0.90 -7.64 12.43
C TRP A 81 -2.04 -6.63 12.45
N HIS A 82 -3.06 -6.90 11.68
CA HIS A 82 -4.28 -6.09 11.61
C HIS A 82 -5.51 -6.94 11.95
N THR A 83 -6.40 -6.42 12.79
CA THR A 83 -7.69 -7.05 13.04
C THR A 83 -8.64 -6.89 11.86
N THR A 84 -9.70 -7.71 11.81
CA THR A 84 -10.76 -7.54 10.81
C THR A 84 -11.43 -6.18 10.97
N GLY A 85 -11.74 -5.51 9.85
CA GLY A 85 -12.35 -4.18 9.86
C GLY A 85 -11.41 -3.01 10.21
N SER A 86 -10.12 -3.25 10.45
CA SER A 86 -9.14 -2.19 10.75
C SER A 86 -8.71 -1.35 9.53
N GLY A 87 -9.25 -1.64 8.35
CA GLY A 87 -8.89 -0.93 7.11
C GLY A 87 -7.57 -1.41 6.50
N LYS A 88 -7.34 -2.72 6.50
CA LYS A 88 -6.18 -3.34 5.85
C LYS A 88 -6.01 -2.90 4.41
N THR A 89 -7.12 -2.84 3.66
CA THR A 89 -7.11 -2.47 2.23
C THR A 89 -6.63 -1.04 2.02
N LEU A 90 -7.08 -0.08 2.83
CA LEU A 90 -6.59 1.31 2.75
C LEU A 90 -5.10 1.39 3.09
N THR A 91 -4.66 0.66 4.13
CA THR A 91 -3.24 0.62 4.53
C THR A 91 -2.38 0.02 3.42
N SER A 92 -2.79 -1.12 2.84
CA SER A 92 -2.05 -1.78 1.76
C SER A 92 -2.03 -0.94 0.48
N PHE A 93 -3.17 -0.33 0.10
CA PHE A 93 -3.25 0.59 -1.02
C PHE A 93 -2.27 1.76 -0.88
N LYS A 94 -2.32 2.46 0.26
CA LYS A 94 -1.46 3.62 0.48
C LYS A 94 0.02 3.22 0.54
N THR A 95 0.33 2.08 1.13
CA THR A 95 1.69 1.53 1.13
C THR A 95 2.16 1.21 -0.30
N ALA A 96 1.34 0.55 -1.11
CA ALA A 96 1.65 0.25 -2.50
C ALA A 96 1.87 1.53 -3.32
N GLN A 97 1.00 2.54 -3.15
CA GLN A 97 1.11 3.85 -3.81
C GLN A 97 2.41 4.58 -3.43
N LEU A 98 2.80 4.55 -2.16
CA LEU A 98 4.06 5.16 -1.71
C LEU A 98 5.28 4.37 -2.16
N ALA A 99 5.24 3.03 -2.09
CA ALA A 99 6.31 2.16 -2.54
C ALA A 99 6.57 2.29 -4.04
N SER A 100 5.51 2.35 -4.86
CA SER A 100 5.62 2.49 -6.31
C SER A 100 6.28 3.80 -6.78
N ARG A 101 6.41 4.79 -5.89
CA ARG A 101 7.07 6.08 -6.17
C ARG A 101 8.56 6.08 -5.81
N LEU A 102 9.06 5.00 -5.21
CA LEU A 102 10.49 4.86 -4.91
C LEU A 102 11.25 4.51 -6.20
N ASP A 103 12.33 5.22 -6.49
CA ASP A 103 13.07 5.13 -7.75
C ASP A 103 13.66 3.74 -8.02
N TYR A 104 13.90 2.96 -6.96
CA TYR A 104 14.46 1.60 -7.03
C TYR A 104 13.39 0.49 -7.02
N ILE A 105 12.10 0.85 -7.04
CA ILE A 105 10.98 -0.10 -7.13
C ILE A 105 10.37 -0.04 -8.52
N ASP A 106 10.51 -1.11 -9.27
CA ASP A 106 9.90 -1.23 -10.60
C ASP A 106 8.41 -1.55 -10.50
N LYS A 107 8.05 -2.49 -9.64
CA LYS A 107 6.67 -2.97 -9.49
C LYS A 107 6.33 -3.31 -8.04
N VAL A 108 5.06 -3.12 -7.71
CA VAL A 108 4.46 -3.59 -6.46
C VAL A 108 3.46 -4.69 -6.79
N LEU A 109 3.70 -5.90 -6.31
CA LEU A 109 2.77 -7.02 -6.45
C LEU A 109 1.95 -7.15 -5.16
N PHE A 110 0.63 -6.98 -5.27
CA PHE A 110 -0.29 -7.27 -4.19
C PHE A 110 -0.90 -8.65 -4.42
N VAL A 111 -0.42 -9.62 -3.63
CA VAL A 111 -0.81 -11.02 -3.81
C VAL A 111 -1.87 -11.40 -2.79
N VAL A 112 -3.02 -11.89 -3.27
CA VAL A 112 -4.13 -12.36 -2.44
C VAL A 112 -4.31 -13.87 -2.57
N ASP A 113 -4.86 -14.49 -1.53
CA ASP A 113 -5.04 -15.94 -1.49
C ASP A 113 -6.17 -16.43 -2.42
N ARG A 114 -7.26 -15.68 -2.54
CA ARG A 114 -8.48 -16.13 -3.26
C ARG A 114 -8.88 -15.17 -4.38
N LYS A 115 -9.46 -15.75 -5.46
CA LYS A 115 -9.99 -14.98 -6.59
C LYS A 115 -11.05 -13.95 -6.21
N ASP A 116 -11.90 -14.26 -5.25
CA ASP A 116 -12.95 -13.33 -4.78
C ASP A 116 -12.35 -12.11 -4.09
N LEU A 117 -11.22 -12.30 -3.36
CA LEU A 117 -10.47 -11.22 -2.73
C LEU A 117 -9.73 -10.36 -3.77
N ASP A 118 -9.26 -10.94 -4.87
CA ASP A 118 -8.67 -10.21 -6.00
C ASP A 118 -9.65 -9.16 -6.54
N TYR A 119 -10.87 -9.57 -6.88
CA TYR A 119 -11.90 -8.67 -7.38
C TYR A 119 -12.33 -7.59 -6.37
N GLN A 120 -12.53 -7.96 -5.10
CA GLN A 120 -12.90 -7.02 -4.04
C GLN A 120 -11.79 -6.00 -3.78
N THR A 121 -10.55 -6.46 -3.71
CA THR A 121 -9.38 -5.60 -3.51
C THR A 121 -9.23 -4.62 -4.68
N MET A 122 -9.40 -5.10 -5.90
CA MET A 122 -9.39 -4.28 -7.11
C MET A 122 -10.45 -3.18 -7.08
N LYS A 123 -11.69 -3.56 -6.72
CA LYS A 123 -12.80 -2.61 -6.60
C LYS A 123 -12.51 -1.53 -5.55
N GLU A 124 -11.96 -1.90 -4.40
CA GLU A 124 -11.59 -0.95 -3.37
C GLU A 124 -10.40 -0.07 -3.78
N TYR A 125 -9.38 -0.62 -4.45
CA TYR A 125 -8.25 0.17 -4.96
C TYR A 125 -8.71 1.20 -6.00
N ASN A 126 -9.59 0.80 -6.95
CA ASN A 126 -10.17 1.72 -7.92
C ASN A 126 -11.10 2.76 -7.28
N ARG A 127 -11.72 2.45 -6.14
CA ARG A 127 -12.46 3.43 -5.35
C ARG A 127 -11.53 4.47 -4.73
N PHE A 128 -10.33 4.06 -4.30
CA PHE A 128 -9.35 4.99 -3.74
C PHE A 128 -8.71 5.86 -4.82
N GLU A 129 -8.35 5.27 -5.95
CA GLU A 129 -7.79 5.97 -7.10
C GLU A 129 -8.10 5.15 -8.36
N GLU A 130 -8.81 5.76 -9.32
CA GLU A 130 -9.18 5.09 -10.56
C GLU A 130 -7.93 4.72 -11.37
N GLY A 131 -7.83 3.45 -11.79
CA GLY A 131 -6.66 2.94 -12.50
C GLY A 131 -5.39 2.78 -11.65
N ALA A 132 -5.50 2.87 -10.31
CA ALA A 132 -4.34 2.75 -9.43
C ALA A 132 -3.67 1.38 -9.44
N ALA A 133 -4.44 0.34 -9.79
CA ALA A 133 -3.95 -1.02 -9.81
C ALA A 133 -4.58 -1.82 -10.95
N ASP A 134 -3.80 -2.71 -11.50
CA ASP A 134 -4.21 -3.61 -12.57
C ASP A 134 -4.46 -5.01 -12.02
N SER A 135 -5.63 -5.57 -12.31
CA SER A 135 -5.91 -6.99 -12.06
C SER A 135 -5.66 -7.82 -13.30
N ASN A 136 -5.50 -9.10 -13.08
CA ASN A 136 -5.35 -10.05 -14.17
C ASN A 136 -6.45 -11.12 -14.14
N THR A 137 -7.08 -11.34 -15.26
CA THR A 137 -8.10 -12.38 -15.45
C THR A 137 -7.50 -13.75 -15.74
N SER A 138 -6.27 -13.75 -16.28
CA SER A 138 -5.54 -14.97 -16.67
C SER A 138 -4.05 -14.83 -16.43
N THR A 139 -3.32 -15.94 -16.48
CA THR A 139 -1.85 -15.96 -16.36
C THR A 139 -1.18 -15.23 -17.52
N SER A 140 -1.74 -15.28 -18.72
CA SER A 140 -1.19 -14.55 -19.88
C SER A 140 -1.34 -13.03 -19.72
N VAL A 141 -2.39 -12.56 -19.06
CA VAL A 141 -2.53 -11.13 -18.70
C VAL A 141 -1.48 -10.75 -17.66
N LEU A 142 -1.28 -11.56 -16.63
CA LEU A 142 -0.25 -11.32 -15.62
C LEU A 142 1.14 -11.25 -16.26
N GLN A 143 1.45 -12.17 -17.18
CA GLN A 143 2.73 -12.14 -17.89
C GLN A 143 2.95 -10.82 -18.63
N ARG A 144 1.96 -10.37 -19.38
CA ARG A 144 2.05 -9.09 -20.12
C ARG A 144 2.25 -7.90 -19.17
N GLN A 145 1.55 -7.88 -18.03
CA GLN A 145 1.70 -6.83 -17.03
C GLN A 145 3.11 -6.85 -16.40
N LEU A 146 3.67 -8.03 -16.14
CA LEU A 146 5.04 -8.16 -15.66
C LEU A 146 6.07 -7.69 -16.69
N GLU A 147 5.81 -7.92 -17.97
CA GLU A 147 6.65 -7.50 -19.11
C GLU A 147 6.38 -6.05 -19.57
N ASN A 148 5.48 -5.30 -18.91
CA ASN A 148 5.05 -3.95 -19.32
C ASN A 148 4.48 -3.89 -20.75
N LYS A 149 3.74 -4.92 -21.17
CA LYS A 149 3.09 -4.99 -22.50
C LYS A 149 1.60 -4.74 -22.39
N ASP A 150 1.07 -3.81 -23.16
CA ASP A 150 -0.37 -3.60 -23.30
C ASP A 150 -1.05 -4.75 -24.11
N LYS A 151 -2.36 -4.64 -24.33
CA LYS A 151 -3.12 -5.64 -25.11
C LYS A 151 -2.69 -5.75 -26.57
N ASN A 152 -2.07 -4.72 -27.12
CA ASN A 152 -1.64 -4.62 -28.52
C ASN A 152 -0.13 -4.85 -28.68
N GLY A 153 0.58 -5.17 -27.57
CA GLY A 153 2.05 -5.38 -27.56
C GLY A 153 2.86 -4.10 -27.42
N GLY A 154 2.21 -2.94 -27.22
CA GLY A 154 2.86 -1.68 -26.89
C GLY A 154 3.35 -1.64 -25.43
N TYR A 155 4.15 -0.63 -25.10
CA TYR A 155 4.63 -0.42 -23.73
C TYR A 155 3.53 0.20 -22.86
N HIS A 156 3.33 -0.36 -21.65
CA HIS A 156 2.49 0.22 -20.59
C HIS A 156 3.14 -0.03 -19.22
N ASP A 157 3.31 1.02 -18.44
CA ASP A 157 3.96 0.92 -17.12
C ASP A 157 2.97 0.47 -16.04
N TYR A 158 2.93 -0.83 -15.78
CA TYR A 158 2.14 -1.43 -14.70
C TYR A 158 2.90 -1.34 -13.38
N ARG A 159 2.64 -0.31 -12.58
CA ARG A 159 3.34 -0.07 -11.31
C ARG A 159 2.78 -0.89 -10.13
N ILE A 160 1.47 -1.08 -10.08
CA ILE A 160 0.79 -1.85 -9.02
C ILE A 160 -0.06 -2.93 -9.67
N ILE A 161 0.26 -4.19 -9.40
CA ILE A 161 -0.43 -5.35 -9.96
C ILE A 161 -1.05 -6.15 -8.82
N ILE A 162 -2.37 -6.41 -8.90
CA ILE A 162 -3.09 -7.29 -7.98
C ILE A 162 -3.24 -8.66 -8.62
N THR A 163 -2.82 -9.70 -7.92
CA THR A 163 -2.89 -11.08 -8.43
C THR A 163 -3.16 -12.07 -7.32
N THR A 164 -3.39 -13.33 -7.67
CA THR A 164 -3.54 -14.43 -6.70
C THR A 164 -2.29 -15.28 -6.61
N ILE A 165 -2.12 -15.97 -5.48
CA ILE A 165 -1.02 -16.93 -5.28
C ILE A 165 -1.03 -17.98 -6.40
N GLN A 166 -2.21 -18.49 -6.78
CA GLN A 166 -2.36 -19.53 -7.81
C GLN A 166 -1.88 -19.07 -9.20
N LYS A 167 -2.09 -17.79 -9.55
CA LYS A 167 -1.61 -17.26 -10.82
C LYS A 167 -0.09 -17.00 -10.76
N LEU A 168 0.39 -16.48 -9.66
CA LEU A 168 1.82 -16.18 -9.48
C LEU A 168 2.66 -17.45 -9.46
N SER A 169 2.19 -18.54 -8.84
CA SER A 169 2.93 -19.81 -8.74
C SER A 169 3.24 -20.50 -10.09
N ILE A 170 2.64 -20.02 -11.19
CA ILE A 170 2.94 -20.52 -12.54
C ILE A 170 4.24 -19.91 -13.09
N PHE A 171 4.69 -18.78 -12.52
CA PHE A 171 5.88 -18.03 -12.95
C PHE A 171 7.10 -18.22 -12.03
N ILE A 172 6.92 -18.88 -10.89
CA ILE A 172 7.97 -19.20 -9.92
C ILE A 172 8.36 -20.67 -10.04
#